data_d2327a7065133e95e26adcad5d8c8ecf
#
_entry.id   d2327a7065133e95e26adcad5d8c8ecf
#
_cell.length_a   1.000
_cell.length_b   1.000
_cell.length_c   1.000
_cell.angle_alpha   90.00
_cell.angle_beta   90.00
_cell.angle_gamma   90.00
#
_symmetry.space_group_name_H-M   'P 1'
#
loop_
_entity.id
_entity.type
_entity.pdbx_description
1 polymer ?
#
loop_
_entity_poly.entity_id
_entity_poly.type
_entity_poly.pdbx_seq_one_letter_code
_entity_poly.pdbx_strand_id
1 'polypeptide(L)'
;MYGFLIAVGALLLLSIIWMVYRIQTLVSVVKGSDKKIASGSNKINALMFVFFLVGATILMFWYSIKEFDNYQLPVASEHGVVTDQLFWITMAVTGVVFLITHVLLFWFPYKYQWKEDRVASFYPDNNKLEVIWTIVPAIALTVLVIGGWRAWSDITAPAPENSHVVEILGYQFAWEVRYPGMDNVLGEHDYRLTSATNVSGVDFSDKNALDDFSSPVVVIPKGEPVLFKIRARDVLHSVFAPHMRLKMDAVPGMPTRFWFTPTKTTEEMRRETGNDEFVYEIACTEICGRGHNSMRKEIRVVEPEEYRKWLADQKPYIVNNPSLVENLPADLKELAEITISEYK
;
A
#
# COMPACT_ATOMS: atom_id res chain seq x y z
N MET A 1 -10.72 -13.59 -27.72
CA MET A 1 -11.47 -13.09 -28.90
C MET A 1 -12.96 -13.44 -28.83
N TYR A 2 -13.36 -14.72 -28.66
CA TYR A 2 -14.78 -15.10 -28.58
C TYR A 2 -15.56 -14.44 -27.44
N GLY A 3 -15.01 -14.33 -26.24
CA GLY A 3 -15.66 -13.66 -25.11
C GLY A 3 -15.96 -12.18 -25.36
N PHE A 4 -15.07 -11.47 -26.05
CA PHE A 4 -15.29 -10.09 -26.46
C PHE A 4 -16.42 -9.96 -27.48
N LEU A 5 -16.46 -10.84 -28.49
CA LEU A 5 -17.53 -10.85 -29.47
C LEU A 5 -18.91 -11.16 -28.87
N ILE A 6 -18.97 -12.09 -27.91
CA ILE A 6 -20.20 -12.41 -27.18
C ILE A 6 -20.65 -11.18 -26.34
N ALA A 7 -19.73 -10.51 -25.64
CA ALA A 7 -20.04 -9.32 -24.86
C ALA A 7 -20.56 -8.16 -25.75
N VAL A 8 -19.93 -7.93 -26.90
CA VAL A 8 -20.37 -6.91 -27.87
C VAL A 8 -21.75 -7.30 -28.46
N GLY A 9 -21.94 -8.56 -28.80
CA GLY A 9 -23.24 -9.07 -29.29
C GLY A 9 -24.36 -8.88 -28.25
N ALA A 10 -24.09 -9.19 -27.00
CA ALA A 10 -25.05 -8.99 -25.90
C ALA A 10 -25.39 -7.51 -25.70
N LEU A 11 -24.38 -6.60 -25.73
CA LEU A 11 -24.59 -5.15 -25.64
C LEU A 11 -25.42 -4.62 -26.80
N LEU A 12 -25.16 -5.07 -28.02
CA LEU A 12 -25.96 -4.68 -29.20
C LEU A 12 -27.40 -5.16 -29.07
N LEU A 13 -27.63 -6.41 -28.64
CA LEU A 13 -28.96 -6.96 -28.40
C LEU A 13 -29.72 -6.13 -27.35
N LEU A 14 -29.09 -5.82 -26.24
CA LEU A 14 -29.67 -4.97 -25.19
C LEU A 14 -29.99 -3.58 -25.70
N SER A 15 -29.15 -2.99 -26.54
CA SER A 15 -29.37 -1.69 -27.18
C SER A 15 -30.57 -1.72 -28.12
N ILE A 16 -30.72 -2.77 -28.89
CA ILE A 16 -31.89 -2.99 -29.79
C ILE A 16 -33.17 -3.10 -28.96
N ILE A 17 -33.19 -3.93 -27.93
CA ILE A 17 -34.35 -4.10 -27.05
C ILE A 17 -34.71 -2.73 -26.41
N TRP A 18 -33.74 -1.98 -25.94
CA TRP A 18 -33.94 -0.64 -25.38
C TRP A 18 -34.51 0.34 -26.43
N MET A 19 -34.01 0.34 -27.67
CA MET A 19 -34.50 1.20 -28.73
C MET A 19 -35.94 0.87 -29.09
N VAL A 20 -36.31 -0.44 -29.26
CA VAL A 20 -37.67 -0.88 -29.51
C VAL A 20 -38.61 -0.42 -28.38
N TYR A 21 -38.19 -0.58 -27.11
CA TYR A 21 -38.95 -0.10 -25.98
C TYR A 21 -39.15 1.40 -26.03
N ARG A 22 -38.12 2.19 -26.34
CA ARG A 22 -38.19 3.65 -26.49
C ARG A 22 -39.17 4.06 -27.62
N ILE A 23 -39.13 3.37 -28.77
CA ILE A 23 -40.07 3.63 -29.87
C ILE A 23 -41.51 3.37 -29.42
N GLN A 24 -41.78 2.25 -28.75
CA GLN A 24 -43.11 1.92 -28.25
C GLN A 24 -43.60 3.00 -27.24
N THR A 25 -42.73 3.48 -26.35
CA THR A 25 -43.05 4.52 -25.43
C THR A 25 -43.41 5.84 -26.13
N LEU A 26 -42.61 6.24 -27.13
CA LEU A 26 -42.88 7.46 -27.90
C LEU A 26 -44.21 7.36 -28.72
N VAL A 27 -44.46 6.22 -29.32
CA VAL A 27 -45.72 5.98 -30.03
C VAL A 27 -46.92 6.04 -29.07
N SER A 28 -46.78 5.59 -27.85
CA SER A 28 -47.86 5.66 -26.85
C SER A 28 -48.15 7.08 -26.37
N VAL A 29 -47.11 7.92 -26.27
CA VAL A 29 -47.26 9.38 -25.98
C VAL A 29 -48.08 10.05 -27.11
N VAL A 30 -47.74 9.77 -28.39
CA VAL A 30 -48.44 10.33 -29.53
C VAL A 30 -49.89 9.87 -29.58
N LYS A 31 -50.18 8.60 -29.18
CA LYS A 31 -51.53 8.03 -29.13
C LYS A 31 -52.34 8.43 -27.88
N GLY A 32 -51.76 9.20 -26.93
CA GLY A 32 -52.41 9.58 -25.67
C GLY A 32 -52.65 8.42 -24.69
N SER A 33 -51.97 7.28 -24.91
CA SER A 33 -52.04 6.09 -24.02
C SER A 33 -50.83 6.00 -23.08
N ASP A 34 -50.04 7.06 -22.98
CA ASP A 34 -48.79 7.15 -22.26
C ASP A 34 -48.92 6.90 -20.75
N LYS A 35 -50.00 7.34 -20.12
CA LYS A 35 -50.22 7.13 -18.67
C LYS A 35 -50.20 5.66 -18.26
N LYS A 36 -50.90 4.76 -19.03
CA LYS A 36 -50.89 3.33 -18.73
C LYS A 36 -49.52 2.67 -18.98
N ILE A 37 -48.83 3.09 -20.03
CA ILE A 37 -47.48 2.57 -20.36
C ILE A 37 -46.46 3.10 -19.38
N ALA A 38 -46.51 4.38 -18.98
CA ALA A 38 -45.66 4.95 -17.96
C ALA A 38 -45.79 4.22 -16.60
N SER A 39 -47.02 3.85 -16.22
CA SER A 39 -47.26 3.06 -15.00
C SER A 39 -46.64 1.68 -15.06
N GLY A 40 -46.76 0.98 -16.19
CA GLY A 40 -46.12 -0.33 -16.41
C GLY A 40 -44.59 -0.25 -16.42
N SER A 41 -44.03 0.72 -17.10
CA SER A 41 -42.59 0.97 -17.14
C SER A 41 -42.02 1.29 -15.76
N ASN A 42 -42.68 2.15 -14.98
CA ASN A 42 -42.24 2.48 -13.62
C ASN A 42 -42.21 1.24 -12.70
N LYS A 43 -43.20 0.38 -12.81
CA LYS A 43 -43.26 -0.86 -12.03
C LYS A 43 -42.11 -1.79 -12.38
N ILE A 44 -41.80 -1.96 -13.68
CA ILE A 44 -40.67 -2.79 -14.12
C ILE A 44 -39.35 -2.18 -13.63
N ASN A 45 -39.11 -0.89 -13.85
CA ASN A 45 -37.90 -0.23 -13.39
C ASN A 45 -37.75 -0.32 -11.86
N ALA A 46 -38.83 -0.10 -11.11
CA ALA A 46 -38.79 -0.22 -9.65
C ALA A 46 -38.45 -1.63 -9.18
N LEU A 47 -38.97 -2.68 -9.85
CA LEU A 47 -38.60 -4.06 -9.56
C LEU A 47 -37.15 -4.34 -9.94
N MET A 48 -36.65 -3.80 -11.05
CA MET A 48 -35.24 -3.95 -11.44
C MET A 48 -34.28 -3.36 -10.40
N PHE A 49 -34.62 -2.24 -9.75
CA PHE A 49 -33.81 -1.71 -8.64
C PHE A 49 -33.76 -2.68 -7.45
N VAL A 50 -34.88 -3.33 -7.11
CA VAL A 50 -34.90 -4.34 -6.03
C VAL A 50 -34.08 -5.57 -6.41
N PHE A 51 -34.23 -6.08 -7.64
CA PHE A 51 -33.44 -7.21 -8.11
C PHE A 51 -31.93 -6.88 -8.15
N PHE A 52 -31.59 -5.67 -8.58
CA PHE A 52 -30.21 -5.22 -8.56
C PHE A 52 -29.66 -5.14 -7.13
N LEU A 53 -30.41 -4.52 -6.20
CA LEU A 53 -30.01 -4.46 -4.80
C LEU A 53 -29.70 -5.84 -4.24
N VAL A 54 -30.63 -6.78 -4.38
CA VAL A 54 -30.48 -8.14 -3.83
C VAL A 54 -29.36 -8.89 -4.55
N GLY A 55 -29.38 -8.91 -5.89
CA GLY A 55 -28.40 -9.64 -6.70
C GLY A 55 -26.98 -9.10 -6.53
N ALA A 56 -26.81 -7.78 -6.60
CA ALA A 56 -25.50 -7.15 -6.45
C ALA A 56 -24.95 -7.32 -5.01
N THR A 57 -25.80 -7.21 -4.00
CA THR A 57 -25.38 -7.43 -2.61
C THR A 57 -24.96 -8.87 -2.37
N ILE A 58 -25.73 -9.85 -2.85
CA ILE A 58 -25.38 -11.27 -2.75
C ILE A 58 -24.05 -11.54 -3.48
N LEU A 59 -23.91 -11.05 -4.72
CA LEU A 59 -22.71 -11.24 -5.52
C LEU A 59 -21.49 -10.61 -4.87
N MET A 60 -21.62 -9.40 -4.32
CA MET A 60 -20.56 -8.69 -3.60
C MET A 60 -20.07 -9.50 -2.39
N PHE A 61 -21.00 -9.93 -1.52
CA PHE A 61 -20.61 -10.72 -0.34
C PHE A 61 -20.04 -12.09 -0.72
N TRP A 62 -20.66 -12.78 -1.68
CA TRP A 62 -20.16 -14.06 -2.16
C TRP A 62 -18.71 -13.95 -2.69
N TYR A 63 -18.46 -12.95 -3.54
CA TYR A 63 -17.14 -12.73 -4.12
C TYR A 63 -16.13 -12.30 -3.05
N SER A 64 -16.51 -11.38 -2.17
CA SER A 64 -15.64 -10.91 -1.09
C SER A 64 -15.23 -12.04 -0.13
N ILE A 65 -16.16 -12.94 0.22
CA ILE A 65 -15.86 -14.09 1.09
C ILE A 65 -14.98 -15.10 0.35
N LYS A 66 -15.30 -15.40 -0.91
CA LYS A 66 -14.55 -16.38 -1.71
C LYS A 66 -13.10 -15.97 -1.93
N GLU A 67 -12.85 -14.69 -2.18
CA GLU A 67 -11.53 -14.18 -2.54
C GLU A 67 -10.81 -13.52 -1.35
N PHE A 68 -11.37 -13.59 -0.14
CA PHE A 68 -10.84 -12.89 1.04
C PHE A 68 -9.36 -13.20 1.28
N ASP A 69 -8.99 -14.47 1.30
CA ASP A 69 -7.62 -14.93 1.57
C ASP A 69 -6.64 -14.53 0.46
N ASN A 70 -7.12 -14.37 -0.79
CA ASN A 70 -6.29 -13.97 -1.92
C ASN A 70 -5.88 -12.49 -1.87
N TYR A 71 -6.66 -11.63 -1.19
CA TYR A 71 -6.41 -10.20 -1.13
C TYR A 71 -5.81 -9.75 0.21
N GLN A 72 -5.84 -10.60 1.23
CA GLN A 72 -5.29 -10.25 2.52
C GLN A 72 -3.87 -10.78 2.68
N LEU A 73 -2.89 -9.90 2.53
CA LEU A 73 -1.50 -10.23 2.80
C LEU A 73 -1.27 -10.35 4.33
N PRO A 74 -0.64 -11.42 4.82
CA PRO A 74 -0.27 -11.54 6.22
C PRO A 74 0.59 -10.38 6.69
N VAL A 75 0.27 -9.82 7.86
CA VAL A 75 1.07 -8.74 8.46
C VAL A 75 2.26 -9.33 9.22
N ALA A 76 3.40 -8.64 9.13
CA ALA A 76 4.66 -9.08 9.74
C ALA A 76 5.44 -7.95 10.44
N SER A 77 4.74 -6.89 10.88
CA SER A 77 5.32 -5.83 11.71
C SER A 77 4.34 -5.37 12.77
N GLU A 78 4.85 -4.82 13.88
CA GLU A 78 4.01 -4.28 14.97
C GLU A 78 3.14 -3.11 14.48
N HIS A 79 3.72 -2.14 13.78
CA HIS A 79 3.00 -1.02 13.18
C HIS A 79 1.95 -1.48 12.17
N GLY A 80 2.25 -2.57 11.45
CA GLY A 80 1.32 -3.17 10.50
C GLY A 80 0.05 -3.69 11.14
N VAL A 81 0.15 -4.30 12.33
CA VAL A 81 -1.02 -4.78 13.09
C VAL A 81 -1.95 -3.61 13.44
N VAL A 82 -1.40 -2.49 13.91
CA VAL A 82 -2.18 -1.28 14.23
C VAL A 82 -2.84 -0.71 12.98
N THR A 83 -2.12 -0.66 11.87
CA THR A 83 -2.64 -0.19 10.58
C THR A 83 -3.80 -1.06 10.09
N ASP A 84 -3.68 -2.38 10.17
CA ASP A 84 -4.74 -3.32 9.78
C ASP A 84 -5.97 -3.20 10.69
N GLN A 85 -5.79 -3.01 11.99
CA GLN A 85 -6.91 -2.76 12.91
C GLN A 85 -7.69 -1.49 12.53
N LEU A 86 -7.00 -0.39 12.25
CA LEU A 86 -7.64 0.85 11.80
C LEU A 86 -8.37 0.68 10.46
N PHE A 87 -7.77 -0.07 9.54
CA PHE A 87 -8.39 -0.40 8.26
C PHE A 87 -9.71 -1.15 8.47
N TRP A 88 -9.73 -2.21 9.29
CA TRP A 88 -10.94 -3.00 9.51
C TRP A 88 -12.02 -2.26 10.30
N ILE A 89 -11.63 -1.41 11.27
CA ILE A 89 -12.59 -0.53 11.96
C ILE A 89 -13.24 0.43 10.95
N THR A 90 -12.43 1.05 10.08
CA THR A 90 -12.92 1.94 9.04
C THR A 90 -13.83 1.20 8.05
N MET A 91 -13.44 0.00 7.61
CA MET A 91 -14.26 -0.85 6.74
C MET A 91 -15.60 -1.24 7.40
N ALA A 92 -15.61 -1.53 8.69
CA ALA A 92 -16.85 -1.83 9.41
C ALA A 92 -17.79 -0.63 9.44
N VAL A 93 -17.28 0.56 9.80
CA VAL A 93 -18.09 1.80 9.85
C VAL A 93 -18.63 2.16 8.45
N THR A 94 -17.75 2.19 7.45
CA THR A 94 -18.15 2.54 6.07
C THR A 94 -19.05 1.47 5.46
N GLY A 95 -18.85 0.20 5.77
CA GLY A 95 -19.68 -0.92 5.33
C GLY A 95 -21.11 -0.83 5.87
N VAL A 96 -21.30 -0.46 7.13
CA VAL A 96 -22.63 -0.22 7.70
C VAL A 96 -23.33 0.94 6.99
N VAL A 97 -22.65 2.05 6.80
CA VAL A 97 -23.20 3.21 6.06
C VAL A 97 -23.53 2.83 4.62
N PHE A 98 -22.63 2.11 3.96
CA PHE A 98 -22.85 1.60 2.59
C PHE A 98 -24.14 0.77 2.51
N LEU A 99 -24.33 -0.22 3.38
CA LEU A 99 -25.53 -1.07 3.36
C LEU A 99 -26.81 -0.27 3.60
N ILE A 100 -26.81 0.62 4.61
CA ILE A 100 -27.99 1.47 4.91
C ILE A 100 -28.32 2.35 3.70
N THR A 101 -27.35 3.05 3.17
CA THR A 101 -27.57 3.97 2.03
C THR A 101 -27.99 3.22 0.75
N HIS A 102 -27.41 2.04 0.48
CA HIS A 102 -27.81 1.22 -0.66
C HIS A 102 -29.24 0.68 -0.54
N VAL A 103 -29.61 0.20 0.64
CA VAL A 103 -31.00 -0.24 0.88
C VAL A 103 -31.96 0.94 0.65
N LEU A 104 -31.69 2.11 1.20
CA LEU A 104 -32.54 3.29 1.00
C LEU A 104 -32.57 3.72 -0.48
N LEU A 105 -31.42 3.77 -1.13
CA LEU A 105 -31.27 4.20 -2.52
C LEU A 105 -32.10 3.36 -3.49
N PHE A 106 -32.06 2.03 -3.34
CA PHE A 106 -32.76 1.12 -4.26
C PHE A 106 -34.19 0.77 -3.83
N TRP A 107 -34.49 0.86 -2.52
CA TRP A 107 -35.83 0.63 -1.99
C TRP A 107 -36.78 1.79 -2.24
N PHE A 108 -36.31 3.03 -2.13
CA PHE A 108 -37.17 4.20 -2.31
C PHE A 108 -37.77 4.36 -3.71
N PRO A 109 -37.05 4.11 -4.83
CA PRO A 109 -37.64 4.07 -6.16
C PRO A 109 -38.73 3.03 -6.30
N TYR A 110 -38.58 1.88 -5.63
CA TYR A 110 -39.63 0.85 -5.59
C TYR A 110 -40.84 1.31 -4.76
N LYS A 111 -40.61 1.82 -3.56
CA LYS A 111 -41.68 2.20 -2.63
C LYS A 111 -42.43 3.46 -3.10
N TYR A 112 -41.74 4.45 -3.62
CA TYR A 112 -42.28 5.76 -3.98
C TYR A 112 -42.42 5.98 -5.47
N GLN A 113 -42.46 4.91 -6.26
CA GLN A 113 -42.73 5.01 -7.70
C GLN A 113 -44.06 5.74 -7.97
N TRP A 114 -44.14 6.39 -9.11
CA TRP A 114 -45.35 7.08 -9.51
C TRP A 114 -46.52 6.08 -9.66
N LYS A 115 -47.69 6.47 -9.14
CA LYS A 115 -48.96 5.79 -9.29
C LYS A 115 -50.03 6.84 -9.58
N GLU A 116 -51.05 6.47 -10.35
CA GLU A 116 -52.09 7.39 -10.78
C GLU A 116 -52.92 7.95 -9.59
N ASP A 117 -53.08 7.17 -8.56
CA ASP A 117 -53.83 7.48 -7.33
C ASP A 117 -52.98 8.10 -6.21
N ARG A 118 -51.72 8.39 -6.48
CA ARG A 118 -50.79 8.94 -5.47
C ARG A 118 -50.35 10.34 -5.81
N VAL A 119 -50.45 11.22 -4.83
CA VAL A 119 -49.88 12.56 -4.89
C VAL A 119 -48.58 12.58 -4.07
N ALA A 120 -47.53 13.19 -4.63
CA ALA A 120 -46.27 13.36 -3.92
C ALA A 120 -46.42 14.36 -2.76
N SER A 121 -45.86 14.02 -1.61
CA SER A 121 -45.80 14.95 -0.48
C SER A 121 -44.71 15.99 -0.71
N PHE A 122 -45.03 17.24 -0.50
CA PHE A 122 -44.02 18.31 -0.50
C PHE A 122 -43.43 18.42 0.91
N TYR A 123 -42.13 18.12 1.02
CA TYR A 123 -41.42 18.11 2.30
C TYR A 123 -40.01 18.67 2.08
N PRO A 124 -39.87 20.02 2.02
CA PRO A 124 -38.63 20.65 1.55
C PRO A 124 -37.48 20.60 2.54
N ASP A 125 -37.76 20.55 3.83
CA ASP A 125 -36.76 20.56 4.88
C ASP A 125 -37.14 19.66 6.07
N ASN A 126 -36.15 19.22 6.84
CA ASN A 126 -36.32 18.45 8.06
C ASN A 126 -35.12 18.64 8.99
N ASN A 127 -35.18 19.66 9.82
CA ASN A 127 -34.10 20.03 10.74
C ASN A 127 -33.64 18.86 11.65
N LYS A 128 -34.55 17.97 12.06
CA LYS A 128 -34.21 16.80 12.89
C LYS A 128 -33.34 15.81 12.11
N LEU A 129 -33.73 15.53 10.88
CA LEU A 129 -32.97 14.63 10.00
C LEU A 129 -31.61 15.25 9.63
N GLU A 130 -31.56 16.55 9.36
CA GLU A 130 -30.34 17.28 9.07
C GLU A 130 -29.34 17.23 10.23
N VAL A 131 -29.80 17.44 11.46
CA VAL A 131 -28.97 17.30 12.66
C VAL A 131 -28.45 15.87 12.80
N ILE A 132 -29.26 14.86 12.58
CA ILE A 132 -28.83 13.45 12.70
C ILE A 132 -27.73 13.11 11.69
N TRP A 133 -27.95 13.39 10.41
CA TRP A 133 -26.95 13.03 9.37
C TRP A 133 -25.71 13.91 9.38
N THR A 134 -25.71 15.02 10.12
CA THR A 134 -24.53 15.86 10.35
C THR A 134 -23.77 15.40 11.60
N ILE A 135 -24.46 15.26 12.72
CA ILE A 135 -23.81 14.97 14.01
C ILE A 135 -23.28 13.53 14.09
N VAL A 136 -24.06 12.54 13.63
CA VAL A 136 -23.64 11.13 13.70
C VAL A 136 -22.39 10.86 12.89
N PRO A 137 -22.30 11.24 11.60
CA PRO A 137 -21.06 11.11 10.84
C PRO A 137 -19.90 11.94 11.42
N ALA A 138 -20.16 13.16 11.91
CA ALA A 138 -19.12 13.99 12.50
C ALA A 138 -18.47 13.31 13.71
N ILE A 139 -19.26 12.69 14.60
CA ILE A 139 -18.72 11.92 15.74
C ILE A 139 -17.92 10.71 15.26
N ALA A 140 -18.48 9.92 14.33
CA ALA A 140 -17.80 8.74 13.80
C ALA A 140 -16.46 9.10 13.14
N LEU A 141 -16.44 10.12 12.30
CA LEU A 141 -15.23 10.60 11.64
C LEU A 141 -14.21 11.16 12.64
N THR A 142 -14.66 11.89 13.68
CA THR A 142 -13.78 12.41 14.72
C THR A 142 -13.04 11.27 15.43
N VAL A 143 -13.74 10.18 15.78
CA VAL A 143 -13.12 9.01 16.42
C VAL A 143 -12.10 8.36 15.49
N LEU A 144 -12.44 8.16 14.21
CA LEU A 144 -11.51 7.59 13.22
C LEU A 144 -10.28 8.46 12.99
N VAL A 145 -10.47 9.78 12.88
CA VAL A 145 -9.37 10.74 12.69
C VAL A 145 -8.43 10.75 13.89
N ILE A 146 -8.96 10.77 15.12
CA ILE A 146 -8.12 10.75 16.34
C ILE A 146 -7.35 9.42 16.42
N GLY A 147 -7.98 8.28 16.12
CA GLY A 147 -7.34 6.97 16.07
C GLY A 147 -6.21 6.92 15.04
N GLY A 148 -6.50 7.37 13.82
CA GLY A 148 -5.51 7.44 12.75
C GLY A 148 -4.35 8.40 13.05
N TRP A 149 -4.64 9.57 13.63
CA TRP A 149 -3.61 10.52 14.03
C TRP A 149 -2.67 9.96 15.08
N ARG A 150 -3.19 9.26 16.09
CA ARG A 150 -2.36 8.59 17.10
C ARG A 150 -1.43 7.56 16.48
N ALA A 151 -1.97 6.64 15.68
CA ALA A 151 -1.17 5.63 14.99
C ALA A 151 -0.10 6.26 14.09
N TRP A 152 -0.45 7.31 13.36
CA TRP A 152 0.50 8.05 12.53
C TRP A 152 1.61 8.70 13.36
N SER A 153 1.25 9.32 14.49
CA SER A 153 2.23 9.93 15.39
C SER A 153 3.22 8.92 15.94
N ASP A 154 2.76 7.72 16.29
CA ASP A 154 3.62 6.64 16.79
C ASP A 154 4.55 6.09 15.69
N ILE A 155 4.02 5.86 14.49
CA ILE A 155 4.78 5.36 13.34
C ILE A 155 5.85 6.36 12.88
N THR A 156 5.58 7.66 12.96
CA THR A 156 6.49 8.73 12.53
C THR A 156 7.36 9.28 13.66
N ALA A 157 7.21 8.77 14.87
CA ALA A 157 8.07 9.10 16.00
C ALA A 157 9.55 8.78 15.68
N PRO A 158 10.52 9.41 16.39
CA PRO A 158 11.90 8.98 16.31
C PRO A 158 12.04 7.49 16.61
N ALA A 159 12.87 6.79 15.81
CA ALA A 159 13.17 5.40 16.07
C ALA A 159 13.82 5.22 17.45
N PRO A 160 13.61 4.08 18.13
CA PRO A 160 14.34 3.72 19.34
C PRO A 160 15.85 3.80 19.12
N GLU A 161 16.61 4.19 20.14
CA GLU A 161 18.08 4.37 20.06
C GLU A 161 18.82 3.08 19.68
N ASN A 162 18.26 1.93 20.05
CA ASN A 162 18.82 0.61 19.75
C ASN A 162 18.34 0.05 18.38
N SER A 163 17.82 0.88 17.50
CA SER A 163 17.36 0.42 16.17
C SER A 163 18.53 0.04 15.27
N HIS A 164 18.41 -1.07 14.57
CA HIS A 164 19.34 -1.44 13.50
C HIS A 164 19.14 -0.53 12.28
N VAL A 165 20.18 0.16 11.89
CA VAL A 165 20.12 1.12 10.78
C VAL A 165 20.40 0.42 9.47
N VAL A 166 19.56 0.66 8.46
CA VAL A 166 19.76 0.20 7.09
C VAL A 166 19.45 1.35 6.15
N GLU A 167 20.36 1.69 5.26
CA GLU A 167 20.10 2.67 4.22
C GLU A 167 19.59 2.00 2.95
N ILE A 168 18.51 2.54 2.39
CA ILE A 168 17.90 2.10 1.13
C ILE A 168 17.98 3.26 0.14
N LEU A 169 18.79 3.12 -0.89
CA LEU A 169 18.94 4.11 -1.96
C LEU A 169 18.26 3.64 -3.23
N GLY A 170 17.26 4.39 -3.69
CA GLY A 170 16.60 4.17 -4.98
C GLY A 170 17.36 4.87 -6.12
N TYR A 171 17.53 4.18 -7.25
CA TYR A 171 18.03 4.74 -8.49
C TYR A 171 17.48 3.99 -9.70
N GLN A 172 17.54 4.58 -10.88
CA GLN A 172 17.02 3.96 -12.10
C GLN A 172 17.97 2.85 -12.61
N PHE A 173 17.68 1.52 -12.48
CA PHE A 173 16.40 0.97 -11.97
C PHE A 173 16.70 -0.15 -10.96
N ALA A 174 17.17 0.21 -9.78
CA ALA A 174 17.52 -0.73 -8.71
C ALA A 174 17.45 -0.09 -7.32
N TRP A 175 17.60 -0.93 -6.30
CA TRP A 175 17.78 -0.53 -4.92
C TRP A 175 19.19 -0.92 -4.45
N GLU A 176 19.96 0.05 -3.96
CA GLU A 176 21.18 -0.19 -3.21
C GLU A 176 20.86 -0.26 -1.73
N VAL A 177 21.46 -1.21 -1.05
CA VAL A 177 21.27 -1.42 0.39
C VAL A 177 22.63 -1.30 1.07
N ARG A 178 22.76 -0.36 1.99
CA ARG A 178 23.99 -0.11 2.76
C ARG A 178 23.73 -0.30 4.25
N TYR A 179 24.65 -0.98 4.89
CA TYR A 179 24.70 -1.22 6.32
C TYR A 179 25.87 -0.50 6.96
N PRO A 180 25.71 -0.01 8.20
CA PRO A 180 26.72 0.78 8.94
C PRO A 180 27.78 -0.09 9.64
N GLY A 181 27.98 -1.35 9.24
CA GLY A 181 28.91 -2.22 9.93
C GLY A 181 28.52 -2.56 11.36
N MET A 182 29.51 -2.74 12.21
CA MET A 182 29.33 -3.17 13.60
C MET A 182 29.01 -2.04 14.57
N ASP A 183 29.39 -0.79 14.23
CA ASP A 183 29.18 0.39 15.07
C ASP A 183 27.76 0.97 14.97
N ASN A 184 26.96 0.49 13.99
CA ASN A 184 25.60 0.94 13.68
C ASN A 184 25.51 2.43 13.29
N VAL A 185 26.61 3.04 12.79
CA VAL A 185 26.70 4.42 12.37
C VAL A 185 27.14 4.53 10.92
N LEU A 186 26.20 4.87 10.02
CA LEU A 186 26.51 5.07 8.58
C LEU A 186 27.46 6.24 8.40
N GLY A 187 28.51 6.02 7.60
CA GLY A 187 29.39 7.08 7.13
C GLY A 187 28.66 8.12 6.27
N GLU A 188 29.24 9.32 6.23
CA GLU A 188 28.75 10.44 5.42
C GLU A 188 28.67 10.07 3.93
N HIS A 189 27.87 10.82 3.20
CA HIS A 189 27.74 10.66 1.75
C HIS A 189 27.65 12.00 1.03
N ASP A 190 28.22 12.08 -0.16
CA ASP A 190 28.07 13.23 -1.07
C ASP A 190 27.67 12.72 -2.46
N TYR A 191 26.62 13.31 -3.03
CA TYR A 191 26.16 12.98 -4.38
C TYR A 191 27.25 13.15 -5.46
N ARG A 192 28.23 14.04 -5.21
CA ARG A 192 29.38 14.27 -6.11
C ARG A 192 30.34 13.09 -6.18
N LEU A 193 30.35 12.25 -5.16
CA LEU A 193 31.16 11.04 -5.05
C LEU A 193 30.51 9.83 -5.71
N THR A 194 29.29 9.99 -6.21
CA THR A 194 28.54 8.90 -6.86
C THR A 194 29.22 8.46 -8.16
N SER A 195 29.49 7.17 -8.27
CA SER A 195 30.09 6.53 -9.44
C SER A 195 29.52 5.13 -9.67
N ALA A 196 30.00 4.43 -10.67
CA ALA A 196 29.61 3.04 -10.94
C ALA A 196 30.05 2.08 -9.82
N THR A 197 31.14 2.39 -9.11
CA THR A 197 31.69 1.59 -8.00
C THR A 197 31.32 2.15 -6.62
N ASN A 198 30.77 3.36 -6.55
CA ASN A 198 30.29 4.02 -5.34
C ASN A 198 28.87 4.55 -5.57
N VAL A 199 27.90 3.64 -5.70
CA VAL A 199 26.51 3.96 -6.06
C VAL A 199 25.87 4.88 -5.02
N SER A 200 26.17 4.67 -3.73
CA SER A 200 25.64 5.44 -2.62
C SER A 200 26.32 6.79 -2.39
N GLY A 201 27.45 7.07 -3.09
CA GLY A 201 28.24 8.30 -2.92
C GLY A 201 28.87 8.39 -1.53
N VAL A 202 29.31 7.26 -0.96
CA VAL A 202 29.94 7.20 0.37
C VAL A 202 31.21 8.04 0.38
N ASP A 203 31.37 8.86 1.42
CA ASP A 203 32.59 9.61 1.67
C ASP A 203 33.54 8.80 2.57
N PHE A 204 34.49 8.14 1.96
CA PHE A 204 35.48 7.34 2.68
C PHE A 204 36.48 8.18 3.50
N SER A 205 36.43 9.51 3.43
CA SER A 205 37.17 10.39 4.37
C SER A 205 36.49 10.52 5.74
N ASP A 206 35.27 9.99 5.90
CA ASP A 206 34.63 9.80 7.20
C ASP A 206 35.02 8.44 7.78
N LYS A 207 35.49 8.44 9.04
CA LYS A 207 35.88 7.21 9.74
C LYS A 207 34.74 6.18 9.86
N ASN A 208 33.49 6.64 9.97
CA ASN A 208 32.32 5.78 10.13
C ASN A 208 31.99 5.04 8.81
N ALA A 209 32.59 5.45 7.67
CA ALA A 209 32.42 4.76 6.40
C ALA A 209 33.32 3.53 6.23
N LEU A 210 34.30 3.33 7.13
CA LEU A 210 35.33 2.30 6.97
C LEU A 210 34.81 0.88 7.17
N ASP A 211 33.76 0.69 8.00
CA ASP A 211 33.12 -0.60 8.23
C ASP A 211 31.76 -0.75 7.48
N ASP A 212 31.32 0.30 6.78
CA ASP A 212 30.12 0.23 5.93
C ASP A 212 30.28 -0.83 4.84
N PHE A 213 29.17 -1.51 4.52
CA PHE A 213 29.14 -2.49 3.43
C PHE A 213 27.80 -2.46 2.67
N SER A 214 27.80 -2.99 1.45
CA SER A 214 26.61 -3.20 0.62
C SER A 214 26.15 -4.64 0.69
N SER A 215 24.83 -4.84 0.64
CA SER A 215 24.22 -6.16 0.59
C SER A 215 23.25 -6.31 -0.59
N PRO A 216 23.27 -7.45 -1.29
CA PRO A 216 22.29 -7.74 -2.33
C PRO A 216 20.87 -7.99 -1.77
N VAL A 217 20.75 -8.27 -0.47
CA VAL A 217 19.50 -8.59 0.23
C VAL A 217 19.40 -7.74 1.49
N VAL A 218 18.20 -7.27 1.83
CA VAL A 218 17.95 -6.63 3.12
C VAL A 218 17.77 -7.72 4.17
N VAL A 219 18.75 -7.87 5.08
CA VAL A 219 18.66 -8.82 6.21
C VAL A 219 18.39 -8.04 7.48
N ILE A 220 17.33 -8.42 8.21
CA ILE A 220 16.90 -7.72 9.43
C ILE A 220 16.48 -8.69 10.52
N PRO A 221 16.67 -8.33 11.80
CA PRO A 221 16.31 -9.19 12.92
C PRO A 221 14.81 -9.13 13.24
N LYS A 222 14.22 -10.25 13.61
CA LYS A 222 12.88 -10.33 14.20
C LYS A 222 12.88 -9.79 15.63
N GLY A 223 11.81 -9.05 15.99
CA GLY A 223 11.57 -8.57 17.36
C GLY A 223 12.46 -7.41 17.80
N GLU A 224 13.36 -6.94 16.96
CA GLU A 224 14.22 -5.79 17.23
C GLU A 224 13.85 -4.62 16.28
N PRO A 225 13.88 -3.36 16.73
CA PRO A 225 13.50 -2.23 15.87
C PRO A 225 14.53 -2.01 14.76
N VAL A 226 14.04 -1.73 13.57
CA VAL A 226 14.84 -1.46 12.37
C VAL A 226 14.49 -0.07 11.84
N LEU A 227 15.49 0.74 11.57
CA LEU A 227 15.36 2.07 10.95
C LEU A 227 15.83 2.03 9.50
N PHE A 228 14.93 2.20 8.56
CA PHE A 228 15.28 2.47 7.18
C PHE A 228 15.53 3.96 6.97
N LYS A 229 16.77 4.31 6.57
CA LYS A 229 17.11 5.63 6.02
C LYS A 229 16.95 5.55 4.51
N ILE A 230 16.03 6.32 3.96
CA ILE A 230 15.59 6.16 2.57
C ILE A 230 16.03 7.38 1.77
N ARG A 231 16.72 7.15 0.66
CA ARG A 231 17.21 8.18 -0.26
C ARG A 231 16.92 7.83 -1.72
N ALA A 232 16.92 8.82 -2.59
CA ALA A 232 16.95 8.62 -4.03
C ALA A 232 18.14 9.35 -4.63
N ARG A 233 18.73 8.74 -5.67
CA ARG A 233 19.88 9.29 -6.40
C ARG A 233 19.47 10.20 -7.55
N ASP A 234 18.39 9.89 -8.24
CA ASP A 234 18.03 10.47 -9.53
C ASP A 234 16.60 11.01 -9.59
N VAL A 235 15.59 10.16 -9.61
CA VAL A 235 14.17 10.54 -9.65
C VAL A 235 13.44 10.08 -8.39
N LEU A 236 12.17 10.41 -8.29
CA LEU A 236 11.32 9.89 -7.22
C LEU A 236 11.16 8.37 -7.35
N HIS A 237 11.31 7.67 -6.23
CA HIS A 237 10.96 6.27 -6.03
C HIS A 237 10.14 6.15 -4.75
N SER A 238 9.57 4.99 -4.46
CA SER A 238 8.89 4.76 -3.18
C SER A 238 9.19 3.36 -2.68
N VAL A 239 9.71 3.25 -1.48
CA VAL A 239 9.96 1.98 -0.79
C VAL A 239 8.62 1.44 -0.30
N PHE A 240 8.20 0.31 -0.83
CA PHE A 240 6.98 -0.37 -0.43
C PHE A 240 7.27 -1.80 -0.01
N ALA A 241 7.11 -2.08 1.30
CA ALA A 241 7.19 -3.42 1.86
C ALA A 241 5.80 -3.82 2.40
N PRO A 242 4.98 -4.51 1.60
CA PRO A 242 3.56 -4.72 1.88
C PRO A 242 3.28 -5.48 3.17
N HIS A 243 4.05 -6.51 3.47
CA HIS A 243 3.89 -7.29 4.71
C HIS A 243 4.26 -6.52 5.97
N MET A 244 5.11 -5.49 5.84
CA MET A 244 5.48 -4.59 6.95
C MET A 244 4.52 -3.39 7.05
N ARG A 245 3.57 -3.23 6.10
CA ARG A 245 2.71 -2.05 5.93
C ARG A 245 3.51 -0.76 5.84
N LEU A 246 4.73 -0.87 5.29
CA LEU A 246 5.62 0.26 5.03
C LEU A 246 5.41 0.77 3.61
N LYS A 247 5.18 2.07 3.47
CA LYS A 247 5.31 2.83 2.23
C LYS A 247 5.91 4.19 2.54
N MET A 248 7.07 4.49 1.94
CA MET A 248 7.76 5.75 2.16
C MET A 248 8.50 6.17 0.89
N ASP A 249 8.30 7.41 0.48
CA ASP A 249 8.91 7.93 -0.73
C ASP A 249 10.41 8.16 -0.54
N ALA A 250 11.16 7.81 -1.58
CA ALA A 250 12.58 8.09 -1.73
C ALA A 250 12.71 9.32 -2.65
N VAL A 251 13.05 10.47 -2.04
CA VAL A 251 13.04 11.78 -2.71
C VAL A 251 14.48 12.27 -2.92
N PRO A 252 14.89 12.65 -4.14
CA PRO A 252 16.20 13.24 -4.38
C PRO A 252 16.40 14.51 -3.53
N GLY A 253 17.51 14.55 -2.81
CA GLY A 253 17.87 15.70 -1.96
C GLY A 253 17.06 15.85 -0.67
N MET A 254 16.07 15.00 -0.41
CA MET A 254 15.28 15.02 0.83
C MET A 254 15.19 13.59 1.41
N PRO A 255 16.17 13.18 2.23
CA PRO A 255 16.14 11.87 2.87
C PRO A 255 14.89 11.68 3.73
N THR A 256 14.25 10.54 3.60
CA THR A 256 13.12 10.13 4.42
C THR A 256 13.52 8.96 5.33
N ARG A 257 12.67 8.61 6.27
CA ARG A 257 12.93 7.52 7.19
C ARG A 257 11.64 6.82 7.58
N PHE A 258 11.75 5.54 7.90
CA PHE A 258 10.68 4.74 8.47
C PHE A 258 11.29 3.70 9.41
N TRP A 259 10.73 3.51 10.59
CA TRP A 259 11.15 2.45 11.48
C TRP A 259 10.00 1.47 11.77
N PHE A 260 10.35 0.24 12.06
CA PHE A 260 9.37 -0.81 12.38
C PHE A 260 10.05 -1.98 13.09
N THR A 261 9.25 -2.79 13.79
CA THR A 261 9.73 -4.03 14.40
C THR A 261 9.13 -5.22 13.64
N PRO A 262 9.94 -6.03 12.95
CA PRO A 262 9.47 -7.25 12.30
C PRO A 262 8.97 -8.26 13.35
N THR A 263 7.83 -8.92 13.09
CA THR A 263 7.22 -9.87 14.04
C THR A 263 7.33 -11.32 13.63
N LYS A 264 7.68 -11.60 12.37
CA LYS A 264 7.77 -12.96 11.82
C LYS A 264 9.01 -13.09 10.95
N THR A 265 9.77 -14.18 11.14
CA THR A 265 10.87 -14.53 10.24
C THR A 265 10.36 -14.94 8.86
N THR A 266 11.25 -14.93 7.86
CA THR A 266 10.93 -15.43 6.51
C THR A 266 10.51 -16.91 6.57
N GLU A 267 11.17 -17.72 7.40
CA GLU A 267 10.82 -19.12 7.56
C GLU A 267 9.46 -19.35 8.25
N GLU A 268 9.11 -18.53 9.24
CA GLU A 268 7.78 -18.56 9.85
C GLU A 268 6.70 -18.23 8.84
N MET A 269 6.94 -17.24 7.97
CA MET A 269 5.99 -16.86 6.95
C MET A 269 5.85 -17.94 5.86
N ARG A 270 6.92 -18.61 5.47
CA ARG A 270 6.87 -19.78 4.57
C ARG A 270 5.95 -20.87 5.12
N ARG A 271 6.09 -21.18 6.41
CA ARG A 271 5.23 -22.17 7.08
C ARG A 271 3.76 -21.70 7.17
N GLU A 272 3.54 -20.44 7.48
CA GLU A 272 2.18 -19.87 7.61
C GLU A 272 1.44 -19.84 6.27
N THR A 273 2.14 -19.49 5.20
CA THR A 273 1.55 -19.39 3.85
C THR A 273 1.54 -20.71 3.08
N GLY A 274 2.28 -21.72 3.56
CA GLY A 274 2.49 -22.96 2.83
C GLY A 274 3.27 -22.80 1.52
N ASN A 275 4.05 -21.73 1.41
CA ASN A 275 4.84 -21.38 0.22
C ASN A 275 6.33 -21.36 0.58
N ASP A 276 7.06 -22.40 0.23
CA ASP A 276 8.50 -22.55 0.53
C ASP A 276 9.36 -21.50 -0.23
N GLU A 277 8.83 -20.92 -1.32
CA GLU A 277 9.51 -19.90 -2.09
C GLU A 277 9.16 -18.46 -1.62
N PHE A 278 8.38 -18.33 -0.55
CA PHE A 278 8.01 -17.02 -0.04
C PHE A 278 9.23 -16.20 0.35
N VAL A 279 9.25 -14.94 -0.06
CA VAL A 279 10.19 -13.91 0.36
C VAL A 279 9.44 -12.62 0.66
N TYR A 280 9.89 -11.88 1.67
CA TYR A 280 9.50 -10.49 1.80
C TYR A 280 10.22 -9.67 0.75
N GLU A 281 9.59 -8.62 0.25
CA GLU A 281 10.20 -7.78 -0.77
C GLU A 281 9.93 -6.28 -0.55
N ILE A 282 10.86 -5.48 -1.04
CA ILE A 282 10.65 -4.07 -1.35
C ILE A 282 10.31 -3.99 -2.84
N ALA A 283 9.24 -3.30 -3.17
CA ALA A 283 8.90 -2.91 -4.54
C ALA A 283 8.89 -1.38 -4.66
N CYS A 284 9.12 -0.87 -5.86
CA CYS A 284 8.94 0.55 -6.15
C CYS A 284 7.46 0.82 -6.45
N THR A 285 6.86 1.81 -5.76
CA THR A 285 5.47 2.22 -5.98
C THR A 285 5.30 3.66 -6.45
N GLU A 286 6.40 4.34 -6.84
CA GLU A 286 6.38 5.63 -7.52
C GLU A 286 6.95 5.48 -8.93
N ILE A 287 6.21 5.94 -9.96
CA ILE A 287 6.60 5.77 -11.37
C ILE A 287 7.92 6.48 -11.64
N CYS A 288 9.00 5.72 -11.81
CA CYS A 288 10.36 6.21 -11.95
C CYS A 288 10.95 6.03 -13.36
N GLY A 289 10.22 5.43 -14.31
CA GLY A 289 10.67 5.23 -15.67
C GLY A 289 10.47 3.81 -16.22
N ARG A 290 11.21 3.47 -17.28
CA ARG A 290 11.01 2.22 -18.04
C ARG A 290 11.20 0.94 -17.22
N GLY A 291 12.14 0.94 -16.27
CA GLY A 291 12.45 -0.20 -15.41
C GLY A 291 11.69 -0.21 -14.07
N HIS A 292 10.72 0.67 -13.88
CA HIS A 292 9.95 0.80 -12.63
C HIS A 292 9.42 -0.54 -12.11
N ASN A 293 8.82 -1.35 -12.96
CA ASN A 293 8.22 -2.64 -12.61
C ASN A 293 9.24 -3.69 -12.14
N SER A 294 10.52 -3.55 -12.53
CA SER A 294 11.58 -4.49 -12.16
C SER A 294 12.34 -4.12 -10.89
N MET A 295 12.06 -2.96 -10.30
CA MET A 295 12.71 -2.50 -9.07
C MET A 295 12.17 -3.25 -7.85
N ARG A 296 12.76 -4.41 -7.57
CA ARG A 296 12.48 -5.25 -6.41
C ARG A 296 13.76 -5.53 -5.63
N LYS A 297 13.63 -5.70 -4.31
CA LYS A 297 14.70 -6.10 -3.41
C LYS A 297 14.15 -7.08 -2.38
N GLU A 298 14.80 -8.22 -2.23
CA GLU A 298 14.46 -9.20 -1.20
C GLU A 298 14.72 -8.63 0.20
N ILE A 299 13.80 -8.90 1.13
CA ILE A 299 14.00 -8.74 2.58
C ILE A 299 14.01 -10.14 3.20
N ARG A 300 15.01 -10.40 4.00
CA ARG A 300 15.12 -11.61 4.81
C ARG A 300 15.03 -11.25 6.28
N VAL A 301 13.97 -11.68 6.95
CA VAL A 301 13.81 -11.55 8.40
C VAL A 301 14.31 -12.83 9.04
N VAL A 302 15.29 -12.68 9.92
CA VAL A 302 15.95 -13.83 10.59
C VAL A 302 15.86 -13.68 12.11
N GLU A 303 16.19 -14.73 12.85
CA GLU A 303 16.31 -14.62 14.31
C GLU A 303 17.48 -13.69 14.69
N PRO A 304 17.43 -12.98 15.83
CA PRO A 304 18.44 -11.99 16.19
C PRO A 304 19.89 -12.53 16.26
N GLU A 305 20.05 -13.79 16.69
CA GLU A 305 21.37 -14.40 16.74
C GLU A 305 21.93 -14.70 15.35
N GLU A 306 21.07 -15.12 14.42
CA GLU A 306 21.43 -15.33 13.02
C GLU A 306 21.81 -14.00 12.35
N TYR A 307 21.05 -12.93 12.65
CA TYR A 307 21.37 -11.58 12.17
C TYR A 307 22.75 -11.12 12.64
N ARG A 308 23.06 -11.27 13.93
CA ARG A 308 24.37 -10.86 14.48
C ARG A 308 25.52 -11.65 13.84
N LYS A 309 25.33 -12.95 13.62
CA LYS A 309 26.31 -13.79 12.91
C LYS A 309 26.48 -13.35 11.47
N TRP A 310 25.37 -13.16 10.76
CA TRP A 310 25.39 -12.67 9.38
C TRP A 310 26.11 -11.31 9.26
N LEU A 311 25.84 -10.38 10.19
CA LEU A 311 26.47 -9.05 10.21
C LEU A 311 27.99 -9.13 10.42
N ALA A 312 28.43 -9.99 11.32
CA ALA A 312 29.85 -10.21 11.59
C ALA A 312 30.62 -10.85 10.41
N ASP A 313 29.92 -11.61 9.57
CA ASP A 313 30.51 -12.26 8.38
C ASP A 313 30.60 -11.31 7.16
N GLN A 314 30.06 -10.06 7.25
CA GLN A 314 30.07 -9.11 6.12
C GLN A 314 31.43 -8.42 6.00
N LYS A 315 31.82 -8.15 4.75
CA LYS A 315 33.08 -7.47 4.47
C LYS A 315 32.81 -6.01 4.09
N PRO A 316 33.45 -5.07 4.79
CA PRO A 316 33.40 -3.65 4.47
C PRO A 316 33.78 -3.31 3.02
N TYR A 317 33.30 -2.16 2.54
CA TYR A 317 33.66 -1.66 1.19
C TYR A 317 35.16 -1.60 0.97
N ILE A 318 35.93 -1.14 1.96
CA ILE A 318 37.40 -0.99 1.86
C ILE A 318 38.11 -2.34 1.74
N VAL A 319 37.57 -3.42 2.31
CA VAL A 319 38.12 -4.77 2.20
C VAL A 319 37.94 -5.30 0.77
N ASN A 320 36.80 -5.02 0.15
CA ASN A 320 36.48 -5.41 -1.23
C ASN A 320 37.16 -4.49 -2.26
N ASN A 321 37.55 -3.27 -1.88
CA ASN A 321 38.16 -2.26 -2.73
C ASN A 321 39.41 -1.62 -2.10
N PRO A 322 40.52 -2.35 -1.93
CA PRO A 322 41.72 -1.84 -1.23
C PRO A 322 42.31 -0.58 -1.85
N SER A 323 42.06 -0.31 -3.10
CA SER A 323 42.52 0.91 -3.79
C SER A 323 41.91 2.19 -3.22
N LEU A 324 40.79 2.09 -2.48
CA LEU A 324 40.21 3.23 -1.76
C LEU A 324 41.15 3.77 -0.68
N VAL A 325 41.97 2.91 -0.06
CA VAL A 325 42.91 3.27 1.00
C VAL A 325 43.95 4.28 0.52
N GLU A 326 44.37 4.20 -0.75
CA GLU A 326 45.37 5.11 -1.31
C GLU A 326 44.95 6.59 -1.26
N ASN A 327 43.65 6.84 -1.36
CA ASN A 327 43.04 8.17 -1.36
C ASN A 327 42.56 8.67 -0.01
N LEU A 328 42.69 7.86 1.06
CA LEU A 328 42.27 8.26 2.42
C LEU A 328 43.21 9.30 3.02
N PRO A 329 42.71 10.16 3.95
CA PRO A 329 43.56 10.97 4.84
C PRO A 329 44.54 10.09 5.62
N ALA A 330 45.72 10.66 5.94
CA ALA A 330 46.82 9.90 6.55
C ALA A 330 46.45 9.23 7.89
N ASP A 331 45.61 9.90 8.69
CA ASP A 331 45.08 9.41 9.96
C ASP A 331 44.09 8.23 9.80
N LEU A 332 43.40 8.13 8.68
CA LEU A 332 42.47 7.04 8.41
C LEU A 332 43.10 5.84 7.71
N LYS A 333 44.29 6.02 7.08
CA LYS A 333 45.00 4.91 6.40
C LYS A 333 45.34 3.78 7.36
N GLU A 334 45.91 4.12 8.52
CA GLU A 334 46.28 3.12 9.54
C GLU A 334 45.05 2.35 10.03
N LEU A 335 43.94 3.05 10.28
CA LEU A 335 42.68 2.41 10.71
C LEU A 335 42.10 1.51 9.60
N ALA A 336 42.13 1.96 8.35
CA ALA A 336 41.66 1.18 7.21
C ALA A 336 42.51 -0.09 7.00
N GLU A 337 43.83 0.00 7.17
CA GLU A 337 44.74 -1.17 7.07
C GLU A 337 44.48 -2.18 8.21
N ILE A 338 44.18 -1.72 9.43
CA ILE A 338 43.78 -2.55 10.55
C ILE A 338 42.47 -3.27 10.19
N THR A 339 41.45 -2.52 9.77
CA THR A 339 40.16 -3.12 9.35
C THR A 339 40.36 -4.19 8.25
N ILE A 340 41.15 -3.89 7.22
CA ILE A 340 41.44 -4.88 6.15
C ILE A 340 42.15 -6.13 6.71
N SER A 341 43.02 -5.97 7.70
CA SER A 341 43.77 -7.09 8.29
C SER A 341 42.90 -8.04 9.08
N GLU A 342 41.81 -7.56 9.68
CA GLU A 342 40.84 -8.35 10.44
C GLU A 342 40.01 -9.32 9.57
N TYR A 343 39.92 -9.03 8.27
CA TYR A 343 39.15 -9.83 7.29
C TYR A 343 40.03 -10.69 6.37
N LYS A 344 41.35 -10.71 6.58
CA LYS A 344 42.30 -11.60 5.86
C LYS A 344 42.46 -12.94 6.57
#